data_5910d4525dc2767a6d34f7e6f2784323
#
_entry.id   5910d4525dc2767a6d34f7e6f2784323
#
_cell.length_a   1.000
_cell.length_b   1.000
_cell.length_c   1.000
_cell.angle_alpha   90.00
_cell.angle_beta   90.00
_cell.angle_gamma   90.00
#
_symmetry.space_group_name_H-M   'P 1'
#
loop_
_entity.id
_entity.type
_entity.pdbx_description
1 polymer ?
#
loop_
_entity_poly.entity_id
_entity_poly.type
_entity_poly.pdbx_seq_one_letter_code
_entity_poly.pdbx_strand_id
1 'polypeptide(L)'
;MADILDGQGSDNMEDVIAPRHTLEELRKRNQDRFYQFEEKARARGTGYHCPNFPMFDRAMEGLQSGLFMFAGESNHGKTNLVMALSWDYMMHEANNLYLVFFTLDDTADDIYPRIIAMNKDIPISVSSKPVLYENKRDCGDDSVVQIDEWLEKGAEGAQEILDLGEKFTLLDGADVAYGEEILEKCKDIKTLIRVKNRKANIIVVIDSLMDIQWRDKTFRSDKELNDYTAQQVKKWAVEILDCPIFATLHLRKIEQNRRPNVADVKESGRYIYEASFLGLVHNDVSRNKQSASIYVLDENEEKTPVIELNWAKNKVSSFKGMTYQTFITNNSRVVECPEEISERFDRLIYSS
;
A
#
# COMPACT_ATOMS: atom_id res chain seq x y z
N MET A 1 77.54 -31.45 34.18
CA MET A 1 76.38 -31.44 35.02
C MET A 1 75.21 -30.99 34.17
N ALA A 2 74.47 -31.96 33.84
CA ALA A 2 73.27 -31.87 33.02
C ALA A 2 72.06 -31.31 33.83
N ASP A 3 71.17 -30.67 33.20
CA ASP A 3 69.77 -30.88 33.51
C ASP A 3 68.94 -30.54 32.27
N ILE A 4 68.22 -31.54 31.95
CA ILE A 4 67.28 -31.68 30.86
C ILE A 4 66.03 -30.93 31.25
N LEU A 5 65.54 -30.07 30.39
CA LEU A 5 64.20 -29.51 30.47
C LEU A 5 63.28 -30.25 29.51
N ASP A 6 62.44 -31.11 30.04
CA ASP A 6 61.30 -31.69 29.39
C ASP A 6 60.31 -30.60 28.99
N GLY A 7 60.17 -30.37 27.70
CA GLY A 7 59.11 -29.58 27.14
C GLY A 7 57.88 -30.46 26.92
N GLN A 8 56.89 -30.40 27.85
CA GLN A 8 55.55 -30.90 27.56
C GLN A 8 54.85 -29.94 26.58
N GLY A 9 54.76 -30.39 25.34
CA GLY A 9 53.85 -29.81 24.40
C GLY A 9 52.40 -30.03 24.85
N SER A 10 51.75 -28.96 25.21
CA SER A 10 50.28 -28.97 25.36
C SER A 10 49.69 -29.00 23.95
N ASP A 11 49.29 -30.17 23.52
CA ASP A 11 48.34 -30.31 22.40
C ASP A 11 47.04 -29.59 22.77
N ASN A 12 46.90 -28.37 22.31
CA ASN A 12 45.60 -27.70 22.23
C ASN A 12 44.79 -28.47 21.17
N MET A 13 44.06 -29.50 21.62
CA MET A 13 42.90 -29.98 20.88
C MET A 13 41.93 -28.83 20.80
N GLU A 14 41.95 -28.13 19.67
CA GLU A 14 40.81 -27.31 19.24
C GLU A 14 39.60 -28.24 19.29
N ASP A 15 38.67 -27.97 20.15
CA ASP A 15 37.34 -28.61 20.17
C ASP A 15 36.71 -28.36 18.78
N VAL A 16 36.91 -29.28 17.86
CA VAL A 16 36.26 -29.29 16.55
C VAL A 16 34.79 -29.56 16.84
N ILE A 17 34.04 -28.49 16.97
CA ILE A 17 32.58 -28.59 17.10
C ILE A 17 32.08 -29.34 15.87
N ALA A 18 31.54 -30.53 16.08
CA ALA A 18 31.01 -31.34 15.00
C ALA A 18 29.96 -30.54 14.22
N PRO A 19 30.05 -30.51 12.89
CA PRO A 19 29.11 -29.74 12.08
C PRO A 19 27.70 -30.22 12.32
N ARG A 20 26.76 -29.28 12.56
CA ARG A 20 25.35 -29.56 12.88
C ARG A 20 24.60 -30.24 11.71
N HIS A 21 25.13 -30.19 10.51
CA HIS A 21 24.56 -30.74 9.29
C HIS A 21 25.61 -31.37 8.40
N THR A 22 25.28 -32.48 7.78
CA THR A 22 26.09 -33.08 6.72
C THR A 22 25.90 -32.33 5.40
N LEU A 23 26.86 -32.46 4.48
CA LEU A 23 26.74 -31.90 3.14
C LEU A 23 25.53 -32.48 2.37
N GLU A 24 25.19 -33.72 2.62
CA GLU A 24 24.07 -34.42 2.00
C GLU A 24 22.74 -33.82 2.51
N GLU A 25 22.60 -33.59 3.81
CA GLU A 25 21.44 -32.89 4.38
C GLU A 25 21.27 -31.48 3.83
N LEU A 26 22.34 -30.73 3.68
CA LEU A 26 22.30 -29.39 3.08
C LEU A 26 21.89 -29.45 1.61
N ARG A 27 22.38 -30.43 0.84
CA ARG A 27 22.03 -30.63 -0.56
C ARG A 27 20.54 -30.97 -0.71
N LYS A 28 20.05 -31.92 0.12
CA LYS A 28 18.63 -32.30 0.13
C LYS A 28 17.74 -31.11 0.47
N ARG A 29 18.10 -30.36 1.53
CA ARG A 29 17.36 -29.15 1.94
C ARG A 29 17.29 -28.11 0.81
N ASN A 30 18.38 -27.91 0.05
CA ASN A 30 18.40 -26.98 -1.07
C ASN A 30 17.52 -27.47 -2.22
N GLN A 31 17.51 -28.76 -2.52
CA GLN A 31 16.63 -29.36 -3.53
C GLN A 31 15.16 -29.21 -3.14
N ASP A 32 14.79 -29.55 -1.90
CA ASP A 32 13.44 -29.41 -1.39
C ASP A 32 12.95 -27.97 -1.47
N ARG A 33 13.82 -27.01 -1.11
CA ARG A 33 13.51 -25.57 -1.21
C ARG A 33 13.32 -25.10 -2.64
N PHE A 34 14.11 -25.62 -3.57
CA PHE A 34 13.99 -25.29 -4.99
C PHE A 34 12.67 -25.80 -5.57
N TYR A 35 12.29 -27.05 -5.28
CA TYR A 35 11.00 -27.62 -5.70
C TYR A 35 9.82 -26.85 -5.12
N GLN A 36 9.87 -26.50 -3.84
CA GLN A 36 8.85 -25.65 -3.22
C GLN A 36 8.76 -24.26 -3.89
N PHE A 37 9.90 -23.70 -4.28
CA PHE A 37 9.92 -22.45 -5.04
C PHE A 37 9.26 -22.60 -6.41
N GLU A 38 9.60 -23.64 -7.19
CA GLU A 38 9.01 -23.88 -8.52
C GLU A 38 7.48 -24.05 -8.42
N GLU A 39 7.02 -24.86 -7.45
CA GLU A 39 5.60 -25.08 -7.22
C GLU A 39 4.88 -23.76 -6.89
N LYS A 40 5.42 -22.98 -5.98
CA LYS A 40 4.87 -21.66 -5.63
C LYS A 40 4.90 -20.70 -6.81
N ALA A 41 5.97 -20.65 -7.58
CA ALA A 41 6.10 -19.77 -8.74
C ALA A 41 5.03 -20.12 -9.81
N ARG A 42 4.80 -21.40 -10.06
CA ARG A 42 3.74 -21.85 -10.99
C ARG A 42 2.34 -21.57 -10.44
N ALA A 43 2.13 -21.74 -9.14
CA ALA A 43 0.83 -21.48 -8.50
C ALA A 43 0.44 -20.00 -8.48
N ARG A 44 1.44 -19.08 -8.45
CA ARG A 44 1.21 -17.62 -8.49
C ARG A 44 0.72 -17.13 -9.85
N GLY A 45 0.98 -17.86 -10.92
CA GLY A 45 0.59 -17.49 -12.28
C GLY A 45 1.16 -16.12 -12.69
N THR A 46 0.34 -15.29 -13.31
CA THR A 46 0.70 -13.93 -13.76
C THR A 46 0.60 -12.88 -12.66
N GLY A 47 0.14 -13.24 -11.45
CA GLY A 47 -0.16 -12.29 -10.38
C GLY A 47 -1.56 -11.70 -10.47
N TYR A 48 -1.81 -10.68 -9.65
CA TYR A 48 -3.08 -9.93 -9.66
C TYR A 48 -2.95 -8.69 -10.53
N HIS A 49 -4.04 -8.26 -11.17
CA HIS A 49 -4.08 -7.17 -12.14
C HIS A 49 -5.05 -6.06 -11.73
N CYS A 50 -4.73 -4.81 -12.10
CA CYS A 50 -5.57 -3.63 -11.90
C CYS A 50 -5.83 -2.92 -13.24
N PRO A 51 -6.88 -3.33 -13.97
CA PRO A 51 -7.10 -2.91 -15.36
C PRO A 51 -7.39 -1.42 -15.54
N ASN A 52 -7.91 -0.73 -14.52
CA ASN A 52 -8.12 0.72 -14.57
C ASN A 52 -6.84 1.54 -14.36
N PHE A 53 -5.72 0.87 -14.03
CA PHE A 53 -4.38 1.48 -13.90
C PHE A 53 -3.37 0.74 -14.79
N PRO A 54 -3.53 0.76 -16.13
CA PRO A 54 -2.77 -0.08 -17.04
C PRO A 54 -1.26 0.19 -17.06
N MET A 55 -0.81 1.43 -16.84
CA MET A 55 0.63 1.73 -16.76
C MET A 55 1.22 1.21 -15.44
N PHE A 56 0.48 1.40 -14.33
CA PHE A 56 0.88 0.85 -13.04
C PHE A 56 0.90 -0.69 -13.09
N ASP A 57 -0.13 -1.32 -13.64
CA ASP A 57 -0.23 -2.78 -13.77
C ASP A 57 0.91 -3.34 -14.63
N ARG A 58 1.18 -2.72 -15.78
CA ARG A 58 2.30 -3.09 -16.66
C ARG A 58 3.65 -2.94 -15.95
N ALA A 59 3.83 -1.84 -15.20
CA ALA A 59 5.05 -1.59 -14.44
C ALA A 59 5.22 -2.57 -13.27
N MET A 60 4.11 -3.08 -12.70
CA MET A 60 4.11 -4.07 -11.61
C MET A 60 4.36 -5.50 -12.11
N GLU A 61 4.11 -5.78 -13.41
CA GLU A 61 4.19 -7.13 -14.01
C GLU A 61 3.34 -8.18 -13.27
N GLY A 62 2.17 -7.75 -12.75
CA GLY A 62 1.29 -8.55 -11.92
C GLY A 62 1.68 -8.53 -10.43
N LEU A 63 0.75 -8.09 -9.61
CA LEU A 63 0.94 -7.96 -8.18
C LEU A 63 1.08 -9.33 -7.51
N GLN A 64 2.11 -9.51 -6.69
CA GLN A 64 2.41 -10.72 -5.94
C GLN A 64 2.35 -10.45 -4.43
N SER A 65 2.47 -11.52 -3.63
CA SER A 65 2.63 -11.38 -2.17
C SER A 65 3.88 -10.54 -1.84
N GLY A 66 3.71 -9.54 -0.98
CA GLY A 66 4.79 -8.65 -0.63
C GLY A 66 4.32 -7.42 0.14
N LEU A 67 5.27 -6.60 0.58
CA LEU A 67 5.02 -5.34 1.26
C LEU A 67 5.27 -4.18 0.29
N PHE A 68 4.21 -3.45 -0.05
CA PHE A 68 4.19 -2.34 -0.99
C PHE A 68 3.92 -1.06 -0.23
N MET A 69 4.90 -0.17 -0.19
CA MET A 69 4.84 1.05 0.61
C MET A 69 4.69 2.29 -0.27
N PHE A 70 3.81 3.20 0.14
CA PHE A 70 3.54 4.48 -0.52
C PHE A 70 3.84 5.61 0.47
N ALA A 71 4.98 6.27 0.28
CA ALA A 71 5.47 7.31 1.16
C ALA A 71 5.25 8.70 0.57
N GLY A 72 4.70 9.64 1.33
CA GLY A 72 4.44 11.01 0.88
C GLY A 72 4.11 11.96 2.02
N GLU A 73 4.19 13.26 1.75
CA GLU A 73 3.74 14.27 2.72
C GLU A 73 2.21 14.19 2.92
N SER A 74 1.72 14.80 3.99
CA SER A 74 0.27 14.90 4.24
C SER A 74 -0.43 15.63 3.09
N ASN A 75 -1.66 15.23 2.75
CA ASN A 75 -2.48 15.82 1.68
C ASN A 75 -1.92 15.67 0.25
N HIS A 76 -0.96 14.78 0.02
CA HIS A 76 -0.46 14.47 -1.32
C HIS A 76 -1.22 13.33 -2.02
N GLY A 77 -2.29 12.81 -1.42
CA GLY A 77 -3.18 11.81 -2.03
C GLY A 77 -2.77 10.35 -1.81
N LYS A 78 -1.92 10.04 -0.82
CA LYS A 78 -1.50 8.66 -0.50
C LYS A 78 -2.67 7.71 -0.26
N THR A 79 -3.52 8.05 0.71
CA THR A 79 -4.72 7.28 1.06
C THR A 79 -5.60 7.02 -0.15
N ASN A 80 -5.88 8.08 -0.95
CA ASN A 80 -6.72 7.97 -2.14
C ASN A 80 -6.10 7.10 -3.22
N LEU A 81 -4.79 7.20 -3.45
CA LEU A 81 -4.06 6.34 -4.40
C LEU A 81 -4.12 4.88 -3.98
N VAL A 82 -3.80 4.57 -2.73
CA VAL A 82 -3.79 3.19 -2.21
C VAL A 82 -5.20 2.62 -2.20
N MET A 83 -6.21 3.43 -1.84
CA MET A 83 -7.62 3.06 -1.87
C MET A 83 -8.06 2.73 -3.31
N ALA A 84 -7.78 3.60 -4.28
CA ALA A 84 -8.16 3.39 -5.67
C ALA A 84 -7.51 2.14 -6.28
N LEU A 85 -6.20 1.96 -6.07
CA LEU A 85 -5.48 0.77 -6.54
C LEU A 85 -6.01 -0.52 -5.91
N SER A 86 -6.15 -0.55 -4.57
CA SER A 86 -6.62 -1.75 -3.85
C SER A 86 -8.07 -2.09 -4.19
N TRP A 87 -8.91 -1.07 -4.40
CA TRP A 87 -10.28 -1.23 -4.87
C TRP A 87 -10.34 -1.87 -6.26
N ASP A 88 -9.55 -1.37 -7.21
CA ASP A 88 -9.50 -1.92 -8.56
C ASP A 88 -9.00 -3.38 -8.57
N TYR A 89 -7.97 -3.70 -7.77
CA TYR A 89 -7.51 -5.08 -7.58
C TYR A 89 -8.62 -6.00 -7.03
N MET A 90 -9.43 -5.54 -6.08
CA MET A 90 -10.53 -6.30 -5.51
C MET A 90 -11.67 -6.46 -6.49
N MET A 91 -12.02 -5.41 -7.23
CA MET A 91 -13.15 -5.40 -8.16
C MET A 91 -12.89 -6.23 -9.43
N HIS A 92 -11.63 -6.44 -9.80
CA HIS A 92 -11.29 -7.32 -10.91
C HIS A 92 -11.52 -8.79 -10.55
N GLU A 93 -12.61 -9.37 -11.07
CA GLU A 93 -13.10 -10.70 -10.70
C GLU A 93 -12.06 -11.81 -10.88
N ALA A 94 -11.22 -11.72 -11.92
CA ALA A 94 -10.16 -12.70 -12.19
C ALA A 94 -9.14 -12.81 -11.05
N ASN A 95 -8.95 -11.76 -10.27
CA ASN A 95 -8.04 -11.74 -9.13
C ASN A 95 -8.55 -12.56 -7.95
N ASN A 96 -9.89 -12.66 -7.79
CA ASN A 96 -10.50 -13.34 -6.67
C ASN A 96 -9.95 -12.88 -5.30
N LEU A 97 -9.80 -11.54 -5.16
CA LEU A 97 -9.29 -10.86 -3.97
C LEU A 97 -10.41 -10.29 -3.11
N TYR A 98 -10.17 -10.30 -1.81
CA TYR A 98 -10.98 -9.65 -0.78
C TYR A 98 -10.14 -8.53 -0.16
N LEU A 99 -10.68 -7.33 -0.06
CA LEU A 99 -9.99 -6.17 0.48
C LEU A 99 -10.22 -6.04 1.99
N VAL A 100 -9.12 -6.04 2.74
CA VAL A 100 -9.13 -5.72 4.18
C VAL A 100 -8.38 -4.41 4.37
N PHE A 101 -9.10 -3.35 4.70
CA PHE A 101 -8.57 -2.00 4.83
C PHE A 101 -8.54 -1.58 6.30
N PHE A 102 -7.35 -1.36 6.82
CA PHE A 102 -7.13 -0.77 8.14
C PHE A 102 -6.81 0.71 7.97
N THR A 103 -7.70 1.57 8.46
CA THR A 103 -7.48 3.01 8.56
C THR A 103 -7.13 3.36 10.01
N LEU A 104 -5.85 3.65 10.26
CA LEU A 104 -5.34 3.94 11.61
C LEU A 104 -5.13 5.45 11.82
N ASP A 105 -5.07 6.24 10.74
CA ASP A 105 -4.93 7.70 10.76
C ASP A 105 -6.29 8.40 10.63
N ASP A 106 -7.18 7.87 9.78
CA ASP A 106 -8.57 8.35 9.59
C ASP A 106 -9.58 7.40 10.27
N THR A 107 -10.84 7.80 10.40
CA THR A 107 -11.94 6.94 10.87
C THR A 107 -12.66 6.26 9.71
N ALA A 108 -13.42 5.20 9.99
CA ALA A 108 -14.28 4.56 9.00
C ALA A 108 -15.30 5.55 8.42
N ASP A 109 -15.81 6.47 9.24
CA ASP A 109 -16.74 7.52 8.83
C ASP A 109 -16.14 8.51 7.83
N ASP A 110 -14.80 8.66 7.80
CA ASP A 110 -14.10 9.49 6.83
C ASP A 110 -13.81 8.71 5.52
N ILE A 111 -13.66 7.39 5.60
CA ILE A 111 -13.28 6.56 4.44
C ILE A 111 -14.49 6.15 3.60
N TYR A 112 -15.63 5.75 4.23
CA TYR A 112 -16.84 5.36 3.47
C TYR A 112 -17.31 6.42 2.48
N PRO A 113 -17.45 7.72 2.86
CA PRO A 113 -17.85 8.77 1.92
C PRO A 113 -16.88 8.93 0.75
N ARG A 114 -15.57 8.74 0.97
CA ARG A 114 -14.56 8.82 -0.08
C ARG A 114 -14.70 7.67 -1.07
N ILE A 115 -14.98 6.45 -0.61
CA ILE A 115 -15.20 5.28 -1.46
C ILE A 115 -16.46 5.47 -2.31
N ILE A 116 -17.56 5.92 -1.71
CA ILE A 116 -18.82 6.20 -2.42
C ILE A 116 -18.57 7.27 -3.50
N ALA A 117 -17.96 8.40 -3.10
CA ALA A 117 -17.68 9.50 -3.99
C ALA A 117 -16.78 9.09 -5.18
N MET A 118 -15.74 8.30 -4.90
CA MET A 118 -14.83 7.78 -5.91
C MET A 118 -15.54 6.87 -6.93
N ASN A 119 -16.40 5.98 -6.46
CA ASN A 119 -17.08 5.00 -7.32
C ASN A 119 -18.23 5.60 -8.12
N LYS A 120 -18.94 6.58 -7.54
CA LYS A 120 -20.13 7.20 -8.14
C LYS A 120 -19.86 8.53 -8.85
N ASP A 121 -18.63 9.01 -8.79
CA ASP A 121 -18.22 10.30 -9.38
C ASP A 121 -19.07 11.48 -8.87
N ILE A 122 -19.26 11.55 -7.55
CA ILE A 122 -20.03 12.59 -6.87
C ILE A 122 -19.17 13.31 -5.83
N PRO A 123 -19.51 14.55 -5.43
CA PRO A 123 -18.78 15.23 -4.38
C PRO A 123 -18.79 14.45 -3.05
N ILE A 124 -17.65 14.35 -2.36
CA ILE A 124 -17.53 13.68 -1.04
C ILE A 124 -18.57 14.21 -0.05
N SER A 125 -18.85 15.52 -0.12
CA SER A 125 -19.80 16.19 0.77
C SER A 125 -21.24 15.68 0.62
N VAL A 126 -21.60 15.15 -0.54
CA VAL A 126 -22.93 14.51 -0.75
C VAL A 126 -23.04 13.24 0.09
N SER A 127 -22.02 12.40 0.04
CA SER A 127 -21.99 11.13 0.79
C SER A 127 -21.79 11.33 2.29
N SER A 128 -20.99 12.35 2.70
CA SER A 128 -20.71 12.62 4.11
C SER A 128 -21.78 13.46 4.81
N LYS A 129 -22.57 14.23 4.05
CA LYS A 129 -23.59 15.17 4.59
C LYS A 129 -24.85 15.17 3.72
N PRO A 130 -25.51 14.02 3.52
CA PRO A 130 -26.68 13.93 2.61
C PRO A 130 -27.81 14.88 2.99
N VAL A 131 -28.12 15.03 4.28
CA VAL A 131 -29.17 15.94 4.78
C VAL A 131 -28.94 17.39 4.36
N LEU A 132 -27.68 17.83 4.25
CA LEU A 132 -27.38 19.18 3.74
C LEU A 132 -27.86 19.37 2.30
N TYR A 133 -27.70 18.35 1.46
CA TYR A 133 -28.10 18.38 0.06
C TYR A 133 -29.61 18.17 -0.11
N GLU A 134 -30.24 17.34 0.72
CA GLU A 134 -31.71 17.23 0.80
C GLU A 134 -32.32 18.57 1.12
N ASN A 135 -31.81 19.29 2.12
CA ASN A 135 -32.31 20.63 2.48
C ASN A 135 -32.10 21.65 1.33
N LYS A 136 -30.97 21.61 0.61
CA LYS A 136 -30.76 22.49 -0.55
C LYS A 136 -31.75 22.20 -1.66
N ARG A 137 -32.00 20.92 -1.96
CA ARG A 137 -33.02 20.49 -2.92
C ARG A 137 -34.40 21.05 -2.55
N ASP A 138 -34.81 20.89 -1.30
CA ASP A 138 -36.14 21.29 -0.82
C ASP A 138 -36.30 22.82 -0.78
N CYS A 139 -35.22 23.60 -0.70
CA CYS A 139 -35.24 25.06 -0.80
C CYS A 139 -35.33 25.58 -2.23
N GLY A 140 -35.29 24.71 -3.28
CA GLY A 140 -35.47 25.11 -4.66
C GLY A 140 -34.27 25.84 -5.25
N ASP A 141 -33.04 25.47 -4.90
CA ASP A 141 -31.79 25.96 -5.53
C ASP A 141 -31.79 25.62 -7.02
N ASP A 142 -31.23 26.49 -7.87
CA ASP A 142 -31.16 26.31 -9.35
C ASP A 142 -30.41 25.02 -9.77
N SER A 143 -29.72 24.37 -8.84
CA SER A 143 -28.98 23.11 -9.01
C SER A 143 -29.78 21.85 -8.65
N VAL A 144 -31.09 21.93 -8.44
CA VAL A 144 -31.95 20.83 -7.92
C VAL A 144 -31.76 19.52 -8.71
N VAL A 145 -31.75 19.55 -10.04
CA VAL A 145 -31.63 18.34 -10.88
C VAL A 145 -30.31 17.60 -10.62
N GLN A 146 -29.23 18.34 -10.48
CA GLN A 146 -27.92 17.76 -10.19
C GLN A 146 -27.84 17.23 -8.77
N ILE A 147 -28.48 17.88 -7.81
CA ILE A 147 -28.54 17.44 -6.41
C ILE A 147 -29.31 16.12 -6.29
N ASP A 148 -30.45 15.98 -6.98
CA ASP A 148 -31.21 14.73 -6.98
C ASP A 148 -30.38 13.57 -7.54
N GLU A 149 -29.71 13.78 -8.68
CA GLU A 149 -28.82 12.78 -9.27
C GLU A 149 -27.68 12.38 -8.31
N TRP A 150 -27.06 13.34 -7.63
CA TRP A 150 -26.00 13.05 -6.66
C TRP A 150 -26.51 12.27 -5.45
N LEU A 151 -27.67 12.61 -4.91
CA LEU A 151 -28.26 11.90 -3.78
C LEU A 151 -28.62 10.45 -4.17
N GLU A 152 -29.21 10.26 -5.36
CA GLU A 152 -29.50 8.92 -5.88
C GLU A 152 -28.21 8.09 -6.04
N LYS A 153 -27.19 8.62 -6.70
CA LYS A 153 -25.87 7.97 -6.84
C LYS A 153 -25.22 7.68 -5.49
N GLY A 154 -25.35 8.58 -4.52
CA GLY A 154 -24.84 8.38 -3.17
C GLY A 154 -25.50 7.19 -2.48
N ALA A 155 -26.84 7.10 -2.58
CA ALA A 155 -27.61 5.97 -2.03
C ALA A 155 -27.25 4.64 -2.74
N GLU A 156 -27.14 4.64 -4.07
CA GLU A 156 -26.69 3.49 -4.83
C GLU A 156 -25.28 3.03 -4.41
N GLY A 157 -24.34 3.96 -4.26
CA GLY A 157 -22.99 3.65 -3.84
C GLY A 157 -22.91 3.06 -2.44
N ALA A 158 -23.75 3.53 -1.52
CA ALA A 158 -23.89 2.93 -0.19
C ALA A 158 -24.45 1.50 -0.28
N GLN A 159 -25.45 1.27 -1.13
CA GLN A 159 -26.01 -0.07 -1.34
C GLN A 159 -24.98 -1.01 -1.96
N GLU A 160 -24.19 -0.57 -2.94
CA GLU A 160 -23.13 -1.38 -3.53
C GLU A 160 -22.08 -1.83 -2.52
N ILE A 161 -21.71 -0.96 -1.57
CA ILE A 161 -20.78 -1.34 -0.48
C ILE A 161 -21.42 -2.43 0.39
N LEU A 162 -22.71 -2.32 0.72
CA LEU A 162 -23.43 -3.35 1.47
C LEU A 162 -23.51 -4.68 0.71
N ASP A 163 -23.72 -4.63 -0.60
CA ASP A 163 -23.82 -5.81 -1.48
C ASP A 163 -22.48 -6.52 -1.66
N LEU A 164 -21.34 -5.83 -1.48
CA LEU A 164 -20.01 -6.46 -1.46
C LEU A 164 -19.88 -7.44 -0.29
N GLY A 165 -20.61 -7.21 0.81
CA GLY A 165 -20.58 -8.07 1.99
C GLY A 165 -19.16 -8.31 2.51
N GLU A 166 -18.78 -9.58 2.62
CA GLU A 166 -17.44 -9.95 3.11
C GLU A 166 -16.28 -9.65 2.15
N LYS A 167 -16.55 -9.26 0.88
CA LYS A 167 -15.49 -8.96 -0.10
C LYS A 167 -14.72 -7.69 0.26
N PHE A 168 -15.35 -6.79 0.99
CA PHE A 168 -14.74 -5.58 1.53
C PHE A 168 -14.92 -5.48 3.04
N THR A 169 -13.84 -5.32 3.77
CA THR A 169 -13.82 -5.11 5.23
C THR A 169 -13.01 -3.86 5.55
N LEU A 170 -13.65 -2.86 6.13
CA LEU A 170 -13.01 -1.64 6.63
C LEU A 170 -12.97 -1.70 8.17
N LEU A 171 -11.80 -1.48 8.75
CA LEU A 171 -11.52 -1.47 10.18
C LEU A 171 -10.74 -0.22 10.53
N ASP A 172 -11.08 0.45 11.60
CA ASP A 172 -10.39 1.64 12.09
C ASP A 172 -9.75 1.44 13.47
N GLY A 173 -9.22 2.52 14.04
CA GLY A 173 -8.56 2.50 15.33
C GLY A 173 -9.46 2.11 16.51
N ALA A 174 -10.79 2.13 16.36
CA ALA A 174 -11.74 1.63 17.34
C ALA A 174 -11.87 0.10 17.29
N ASP A 175 -11.67 -0.49 16.12
CA ASP A 175 -11.75 -1.94 15.90
C ASP A 175 -10.45 -2.67 16.26
N VAL A 176 -9.31 -2.03 15.95
CA VAL A 176 -7.97 -2.59 16.15
C VAL A 176 -6.98 -1.50 16.55
N ALA A 177 -6.23 -1.73 17.61
CA ALA A 177 -5.21 -0.80 18.09
C ALA A 177 -3.78 -1.36 17.96
N TYR A 178 -3.63 -2.67 17.90
CA TYR A 178 -2.33 -3.33 17.97
C TYR A 178 -2.04 -4.21 16.75
N GLY A 179 -0.76 -4.31 16.41
CA GLY A 179 -0.31 -5.12 15.28
C GLY A 179 -0.69 -6.61 15.40
N GLU A 180 -0.71 -7.14 16.59
CA GLU A 180 -1.16 -8.51 16.87
C GLU A 180 -2.63 -8.72 16.46
N GLU A 181 -3.49 -7.73 16.75
CA GLU A 181 -4.92 -7.76 16.40
C GLU A 181 -5.13 -7.65 14.89
N ILE A 182 -4.37 -6.77 14.22
CA ILE A 182 -4.38 -6.65 12.75
C ILE A 182 -4.06 -8.01 12.11
N LEU A 183 -2.98 -8.66 12.56
CA LEU A 183 -2.59 -9.96 12.04
C LEU A 183 -3.65 -11.04 12.29
N GLU A 184 -4.24 -11.08 13.47
CA GLU A 184 -5.29 -12.03 13.83
C GLU A 184 -6.52 -11.84 12.95
N LYS A 185 -7.02 -10.62 12.81
CA LYS A 185 -8.13 -10.30 11.90
C LYS A 185 -7.86 -10.74 10.46
N CYS A 186 -6.68 -10.46 9.93
CA CYS A 186 -6.30 -10.90 8.59
C CYS A 186 -6.31 -12.43 8.45
N LYS A 187 -5.83 -13.19 9.46
CA LYS A 187 -5.85 -14.65 9.46
C LYS A 187 -7.28 -15.20 9.48
N ASP A 188 -8.13 -14.64 10.33
CA ASP A 188 -9.52 -15.05 10.48
C ASP A 188 -10.29 -14.82 9.18
N ILE A 189 -10.22 -13.61 8.61
CA ILE A 189 -10.86 -13.29 7.34
C ILE A 189 -10.36 -14.22 6.23
N LYS A 190 -9.02 -14.38 6.10
CA LYS A 190 -8.44 -15.27 5.09
C LYS A 190 -8.90 -16.72 5.26
N THR A 191 -9.06 -17.19 6.47
CA THR A 191 -9.55 -18.54 6.75
C THR A 191 -11.02 -18.67 6.35
N LEU A 192 -11.86 -17.70 6.73
CA LEU A 192 -13.29 -17.70 6.42
C LEU A 192 -13.55 -17.66 4.91
N ILE A 193 -12.87 -16.80 4.16
CA ILE A 193 -13.07 -16.72 2.70
C ILE A 193 -12.60 -18.00 1.99
N ARG A 194 -11.52 -18.63 2.47
CA ARG A 194 -11.01 -19.89 1.88
C ARG A 194 -11.89 -21.09 2.12
N VAL A 195 -12.73 -21.08 3.17
CA VAL A 195 -13.77 -22.09 3.37
C VAL A 195 -14.78 -22.04 2.22
N LYS A 196 -15.16 -20.82 1.78
CA LYS A 196 -16.12 -20.63 0.66
C LYS A 196 -15.43 -20.78 -0.70
N ASN A 197 -14.22 -20.26 -0.84
CA ASN A 197 -13.46 -20.28 -2.09
C ASN A 197 -11.97 -20.51 -1.82
N ARG A 198 -11.50 -21.74 -2.07
CA ARG A 198 -10.11 -22.15 -1.81
C ARG A 198 -9.05 -21.32 -2.57
N LYS A 199 -9.42 -20.71 -3.69
CA LYS A 199 -8.53 -19.88 -4.51
C LYS A 199 -8.53 -18.42 -4.08
N ALA A 200 -9.45 -18.02 -3.21
CA ALA A 200 -9.53 -16.65 -2.74
C ALA A 200 -8.30 -16.27 -1.89
N ASN A 201 -7.89 -15.03 -2.01
CA ASN A 201 -6.86 -14.43 -1.18
C ASN A 201 -7.31 -13.05 -0.72
N ILE A 202 -6.54 -12.43 0.16
CA ILE A 202 -6.77 -11.07 0.63
C ILE A 202 -5.74 -10.14 0.01
N ILE A 203 -6.14 -8.88 -0.19
CA ILE A 203 -5.27 -7.73 -0.29
C ILE A 203 -5.48 -6.90 0.98
N VAL A 204 -4.41 -6.54 1.65
CA VAL A 204 -4.47 -5.79 2.91
C VAL A 204 -3.97 -4.38 2.68
N VAL A 205 -4.69 -3.39 3.20
CA VAL A 205 -4.24 -2.00 3.26
C VAL A 205 -4.04 -1.62 4.71
N ILE A 206 -2.95 -0.91 5.02
CA ILE A 206 -2.66 -0.34 6.34
C ILE A 206 -2.31 1.13 6.15
N ASP A 207 -3.21 2.01 6.54
CA ASP A 207 -3.07 3.47 6.45
C ASP A 207 -3.17 4.11 7.85
N SER A 208 -2.07 4.45 8.53
CA SER A 208 -0.68 4.30 8.10
C SER A 208 0.06 3.23 8.91
N LEU A 209 1.12 2.70 8.29
CA LEU A 209 1.97 1.69 8.93
C LEU A 209 2.68 2.22 10.19
N MET A 210 2.88 3.54 10.28
CA MET A 210 3.56 4.20 11.39
C MET A 210 2.67 4.35 12.63
N ASP A 211 1.35 4.13 12.51
CA ASP A 211 0.39 4.25 13.60
C ASP A 211 0.15 2.91 14.31
N ILE A 212 0.76 1.82 13.82
CA ILE A 212 0.68 0.51 14.47
C ILE A 212 1.39 0.54 15.83
N GLN A 213 0.64 0.17 16.85
CA GLN A 213 1.16 -0.09 18.19
C GLN A 213 1.37 -1.60 18.43
N TRP A 214 2.10 -1.96 19.47
CA TRP A 214 2.39 -3.35 19.84
C TRP A 214 2.13 -3.56 21.33
N ARG A 215 1.33 -4.55 21.67
CA ARG A 215 0.91 -4.79 23.05
C ARG A 215 2.02 -5.36 23.92
N ASP A 216 2.71 -6.36 23.40
CA ASP A 216 3.65 -7.18 24.20
C ASP A 216 5.10 -6.69 24.10
N LYS A 217 5.31 -5.48 23.58
CA LYS A 217 6.65 -4.91 23.42
C LYS A 217 6.76 -3.46 23.85
N THR A 218 7.84 -3.17 24.54
CA THR A 218 8.26 -1.80 24.88
C THR A 218 9.45 -1.41 23.99
N PHE A 219 9.40 -0.25 23.39
CA PHE A 219 10.44 0.27 22.52
C PHE A 219 11.13 1.47 23.17
N ARG A 220 12.43 1.60 22.95
CA ARG A 220 13.24 2.70 23.49
C ARG A 220 13.14 3.97 22.66
N SER A 221 12.69 3.85 21.42
CA SER A 221 12.55 4.96 20.46
C SER A 221 11.56 4.61 19.35
N ASP A 222 11.02 5.64 18.70
CA ASP A 222 10.17 5.50 17.51
C ASP A 222 10.89 4.74 16.39
N LYS A 223 12.21 4.92 16.27
CA LYS A 223 13.02 4.16 15.31
C LYS A 223 12.96 2.65 15.58
N GLU A 224 13.10 2.22 16.83
CA GLU A 224 13.05 0.80 17.19
C GLU A 224 11.65 0.23 16.92
N LEU A 225 10.59 0.96 17.27
CA LEU A 225 9.21 0.63 16.95
C LEU A 225 9.02 0.45 15.44
N ASN A 226 9.44 1.42 14.64
CA ASN A 226 9.30 1.40 13.19
C ASN A 226 10.13 0.30 12.54
N ASP A 227 11.34 0.03 13.03
CA ASP A 227 12.18 -1.08 12.57
C ASP A 227 11.50 -2.42 12.81
N TYR A 228 10.92 -2.61 13.99
CA TYR A 228 10.18 -3.81 14.34
C TYR A 228 8.91 -3.97 13.51
N THR A 229 8.11 -2.92 13.38
CA THR A 229 6.89 -2.90 12.58
C THR A 229 7.17 -3.30 11.13
N ALA A 230 8.19 -2.70 10.50
CA ALA A 230 8.57 -3.02 9.12
C ALA A 230 8.89 -4.52 8.95
N GLN A 231 9.65 -5.10 9.89
CA GLN A 231 10.01 -6.52 9.86
C GLN A 231 8.79 -7.43 10.03
N GLN A 232 7.91 -7.12 11.00
CA GLN A 232 6.73 -7.94 11.25
C GLN A 232 5.78 -7.92 10.07
N VAL A 233 5.45 -6.73 9.53
CA VAL A 233 4.51 -6.62 8.41
C VAL A 233 5.08 -7.26 7.14
N LYS A 234 6.40 -7.17 6.90
CA LYS A 234 7.04 -7.94 5.83
C LYS A 234 6.88 -9.44 6.02
N LYS A 235 7.07 -9.94 7.24
CA LYS A 235 6.87 -11.35 7.57
C LYS A 235 5.42 -11.77 7.36
N TRP A 236 4.45 -10.90 7.72
CA TRP A 236 3.03 -11.18 7.45
C TRP A 236 2.78 -11.34 5.95
N ALA A 237 3.27 -10.40 5.14
CA ALA A 237 3.03 -10.39 3.69
C ALA A 237 3.55 -11.65 2.99
N VAL A 238 4.74 -12.14 3.35
CA VAL A 238 5.43 -13.21 2.58
C VAL A 238 5.43 -14.58 3.22
N GLU A 239 5.34 -14.66 4.56
CA GLU A 239 5.48 -15.94 5.28
C GLU A 239 4.17 -16.40 5.92
N ILE A 240 3.39 -15.47 6.50
CA ILE A 240 2.23 -15.83 7.31
C ILE A 240 0.95 -15.76 6.49
N LEU A 241 0.68 -14.60 5.88
CA LEU A 241 -0.53 -14.38 5.10
C LEU A 241 -0.36 -14.72 3.62
N ASP A 242 0.86 -14.69 3.09
CA ASP A 242 1.15 -14.87 1.66
C ASP A 242 0.14 -14.08 0.80
N CYS A 243 0.19 -12.74 0.94
CA CYS A 243 -0.72 -11.80 0.28
C CYS A 243 -0.04 -10.46 0.04
N PRO A 244 -0.52 -9.64 -0.91
CA PRO A 244 -0.08 -8.25 -1.01
C PRO A 244 -0.56 -7.43 0.19
N ILE A 245 0.36 -6.64 0.76
CA ILE A 245 0.06 -5.64 1.78
C ILE A 245 0.49 -4.28 1.24
N PHE A 246 -0.46 -3.38 1.05
CA PHE A 246 -0.23 -1.97 0.75
C PHE A 246 -0.18 -1.20 2.06
N ALA A 247 0.80 -0.31 2.20
CA ALA A 247 0.94 0.48 3.41
C ALA A 247 1.34 1.92 3.06
N THR A 248 0.75 2.89 3.74
CA THR A 248 1.19 4.28 3.61
C THR A 248 2.24 4.62 4.66
N LEU A 249 3.11 5.56 4.32
CA LEU A 249 4.15 6.10 5.18
C LEU A 249 4.16 7.62 5.10
N HIS A 250 4.52 8.27 6.22
CA HIS A 250 4.79 9.71 6.24
C HIS A 250 6.24 10.01 5.89
N LEU A 251 6.45 11.09 5.15
CA LEU A 251 7.76 11.66 4.93
C LEU A 251 8.09 12.70 6.01
N ARG A 252 9.37 12.93 6.23
CA ARG A 252 9.83 14.12 6.95
C ARG A 252 9.38 15.36 6.17
N LYS A 253 9.13 16.46 6.90
CA LYS A 253 8.85 17.73 6.25
C LYS A 253 10.01 18.11 5.33
N ILE A 254 9.70 18.30 4.05
CA ILE A 254 10.68 18.71 3.05
C ILE A 254 10.70 20.22 3.02
N GLU A 255 11.77 20.83 3.49
CA GLU A 255 11.89 22.31 3.58
C GLU A 255 12.15 22.96 2.23
N GLN A 256 12.84 22.27 1.32
CA GLN A 256 13.18 22.75 -0.01
C GLN A 256 12.05 22.48 -1.01
N ASN A 257 11.91 23.34 -2.03
CA ASN A 257 10.97 23.12 -3.13
C ASN A 257 11.53 22.06 -4.09
N ARG A 258 11.54 20.81 -3.66
CA ARG A 258 11.98 19.65 -4.43
C ARG A 258 11.03 18.47 -4.25
N ARG A 259 11.10 17.52 -5.15
CA ARG A 259 10.43 16.23 -5.02
C ARG A 259 11.05 15.39 -3.91
N PRO A 260 10.26 14.51 -3.26
CA PRO A 260 10.76 13.61 -2.23
C PRO A 260 11.79 12.62 -2.79
N ASN A 261 12.71 12.24 -1.94
CA ASN A 261 13.65 11.15 -2.21
C ASN A 261 13.63 10.12 -1.05
N VAL A 262 14.33 9.01 -1.23
CA VAL A 262 14.35 7.90 -0.28
C VAL A 262 14.82 8.32 1.13
N ALA A 263 15.73 9.31 1.23
CA ALA A 263 16.22 9.80 2.52
C ALA A 263 15.17 10.59 3.32
N ASP A 264 14.08 11.00 2.68
CA ASP A 264 12.98 11.72 3.34
C ASP A 264 12.00 10.79 4.05
N VAL A 265 12.10 9.47 3.87
CA VAL A 265 11.28 8.51 4.61
C VAL A 265 11.58 8.63 6.10
N LYS A 266 10.51 8.96 6.85
CA LYS A 266 10.59 9.28 8.28
C LYS A 266 11.04 8.07 9.10
N GLU A 267 11.85 8.32 10.13
CA GLU A 267 12.19 7.46 11.27
C GLU A 267 13.04 6.21 10.97
N SER A 268 12.91 5.52 9.82
CA SER A 268 13.60 4.25 9.66
C SER A 268 14.04 3.90 8.23
N GLY A 269 15.34 3.68 8.04
CA GLY A 269 15.87 3.02 6.84
C GLY A 269 15.37 1.58 6.67
N ARG A 270 14.83 0.97 7.73
CA ARG A 270 14.31 -0.40 7.70
C ARG A 270 13.11 -0.55 6.78
N TYR A 271 12.22 0.44 6.71
CA TYR A 271 11.11 0.46 5.76
C TYR A 271 11.61 0.27 4.32
N ILE A 272 12.71 0.97 3.97
CA ILE A 272 13.31 0.84 2.64
C ILE A 272 13.82 -0.59 2.41
N TYR A 273 14.46 -1.22 3.41
CA TYR A 273 14.99 -2.58 3.26
C TYR A 273 13.90 -3.63 3.11
N GLU A 274 12.86 -3.56 3.92
CA GLU A 274 11.79 -4.57 3.98
C GLU A 274 10.80 -4.44 2.81
N ALA A 275 10.64 -3.27 2.22
CA ALA A 275 9.75 -3.06 1.08
C ALA A 275 10.10 -3.97 -0.10
N SER A 276 9.09 -4.59 -0.69
CA SER A 276 9.13 -5.18 -2.03
C SER A 276 9.05 -4.09 -3.09
N PHE A 277 8.25 -3.07 -2.81
CA PHE A 277 8.10 -1.84 -3.59
C PHE A 277 8.03 -0.64 -2.63
N LEU A 278 8.68 0.47 -3.00
CA LEU A 278 8.55 1.77 -2.35
C LEU A 278 8.29 2.83 -3.40
N GLY A 279 7.07 3.36 -3.38
CA GLY A 279 6.66 4.51 -4.18
C GLY A 279 6.72 5.79 -3.36
N LEU A 280 7.36 6.82 -3.91
CA LEU A 280 7.35 8.16 -3.32
C LEU A 280 6.26 8.98 -4.01
N VAL A 281 5.27 9.36 -3.23
CA VAL A 281 4.08 10.11 -3.66
C VAL A 281 4.35 11.60 -3.55
N HIS A 282 4.17 12.31 -4.65
CA HIS A 282 4.27 13.77 -4.69
C HIS A 282 3.07 14.37 -5.41
N ASN A 283 2.66 15.57 -4.99
CA ASN A 283 1.59 16.34 -5.62
C ASN A 283 2.06 17.79 -5.72
N ASP A 284 2.41 18.19 -6.93
CA ASP A 284 2.98 19.51 -7.19
C ASP A 284 1.98 20.64 -6.93
N VAL A 285 0.70 20.43 -7.24
CA VAL A 285 -0.36 21.43 -6.98
C VAL A 285 -0.58 21.62 -5.49
N SER A 286 -0.62 20.55 -4.70
CA SER A 286 -0.75 20.64 -3.24
C SER A 286 0.40 21.42 -2.62
N ARG A 287 1.60 21.26 -3.17
CA ARG A 287 2.81 21.93 -2.67
C ARG A 287 2.98 23.35 -3.19
N ASN A 288 2.91 23.54 -4.50
CA ASN A 288 3.30 24.75 -5.20
C ASN A 288 2.13 25.61 -5.65
N LYS A 289 0.88 25.11 -5.51
CA LYS A 289 -0.35 25.82 -5.86
C LYS A 289 -0.27 26.42 -7.30
N GLN A 290 -0.34 27.75 -7.40
CA GLN A 290 -0.32 28.45 -8.71
C GLN A 290 0.99 28.26 -9.49
N SER A 291 2.13 28.04 -8.82
CA SER A 291 3.42 27.80 -9.47
C SER A 291 3.69 26.33 -9.83
N ALA A 292 2.73 25.44 -9.59
CA ALA A 292 2.85 24.04 -9.98
C ALA A 292 3.05 23.89 -11.49
N SER A 293 3.94 22.97 -11.86
CA SER A 293 4.27 22.61 -13.25
C SER A 293 3.64 21.30 -13.72
N ILE A 294 3.31 20.42 -12.78
CA ILE A 294 2.68 19.11 -13.04
C ILE A 294 1.22 19.13 -12.61
N TYR A 295 0.34 19.24 -13.61
CA TYR A 295 -1.12 19.28 -13.43
C TYR A 295 -1.82 18.97 -14.74
N VAL A 296 -3.11 18.65 -14.66
CA VAL A 296 -4.04 18.59 -15.80
C VAL A 296 -5.03 19.75 -15.64
N LEU A 297 -5.46 20.36 -16.73
CA LEU A 297 -6.56 21.34 -16.69
C LEU A 297 -7.89 20.61 -16.76
N ASP A 298 -8.83 21.01 -15.92
CA ASP A 298 -10.22 20.57 -15.99
C ASP A 298 -11.03 21.38 -17.05
N GLU A 299 -12.33 21.13 -17.12
CA GLU A 299 -13.24 21.80 -18.06
C GLU A 299 -13.37 23.31 -17.81
N ASN A 300 -13.01 23.78 -16.62
CA ASN A 300 -13.03 25.20 -16.22
C ASN A 300 -11.65 25.86 -16.34
N GLU A 301 -10.68 25.18 -16.96
CA GLU A 301 -9.28 25.60 -17.03
C GLU A 301 -8.57 25.73 -15.66
N GLU A 302 -9.11 25.05 -14.63
CA GLU A 302 -8.47 25.00 -13.32
C GLU A 302 -7.46 23.85 -13.21
N LYS A 303 -6.42 24.06 -12.39
CA LYS A 303 -5.38 23.05 -12.19
C LYS A 303 -5.89 21.88 -11.35
N THR A 304 -6.12 20.76 -11.97
CA THR A 304 -6.38 19.49 -11.31
C THR A 304 -5.07 18.83 -10.89
N PRO A 305 -4.93 18.47 -9.62
CA PRO A 305 -3.74 17.82 -9.10
C PRO A 305 -3.40 16.50 -9.82
N VAL A 306 -2.09 16.25 -9.93
CA VAL A 306 -1.55 14.96 -10.39
C VAL A 306 -0.72 14.35 -9.26
N ILE A 307 -0.98 13.10 -8.97
CA ILE A 307 -0.15 12.28 -8.10
C ILE A 307 1.01 11.75 -8.96
N GLU A 308 2.22 12.19 -8.62
CA GLU A 308 3.47 11.69 -9.17
C GLU A 308 3.93 10.53 -8.28
N LEU A 309 3.94 9.30 -8.79
CA LEU A 309 4.42 8.13 -8.08
C LEU A 309 5.80 7.74 -8.61
N ASN A 310 6.84 8.11 -7.86
CA ASN A 310 8.21 7.71 -8.17
C ASN A 310 8.50 6.30 -7.60
N TRP A 311 8.89 5.38 -8.48
CA TRP A 311 9.24 3.99 -8.14
C TRP A 311 10.65 3.91 -7.56
N ALA A 312 10.84 4.47 -6.38
CA ALA A 312 12.14 4.64 -5.72
C ALA A 312 12.82 3.31 -5.38
N LYS A 313 12.03 2.25 -5.16
CA LYS A 313 12.50 0.88 -5.03
C LYS A 313 11.48 -0.08 -5.63
N ASN A 314 11.98 -0.96 -6.48
CA ASN A 314 11.17 -2.02 -7.08
C ASN A 314 11.98 -3.32 -7.12
N LYS A 315 11.49 -4.35 -6.42
CA LYS A 315 12.04 -5.72 -6.43
C LYS A 315 11.13 -6.69 -7.18
N VAL A 316 9.99 -6.20 -7.66
CA VAL A 316 8.94 -7.03 -8.27
C VAL A 316 9.16 -7.14 -9.77
N SER A 317 9.56 -6.03 -10.39
CA SER A 317 9.80 -5.93 -11.83
C SER A 317 11.08 -5.15 -12.13
N SER A 318 11.39 -5.03 -13.42
CA SER A 318 12.51 -4.21 -13.90
C SER A 318 12.19 -2.73 -14.05
N PHE A 319 10.93 -2.32 -13.89
CA PHE A 319 10.50 -0.94 -14.10
C PHE A 319 11.17 0.02 -13.13
N LYS A 320 11.67 1.13 -13.69
CA LYS A 320 12.25 2.27 -12.97
C LYS A 320 11.72 3.55 -13.63
N GLY A 321 11.18 4.44 -12.86
CA GLY A 321 10.62 5.68 -13.39
C GLY A 321 9.49 6.20 -12.54
N MET A 322 8.56 6.86 -13.20
CA MET A 322 7.38 7.46 -12.57
C MET A 322 6.12 6.96 -13.26
N THR A 323 5.04 6.92 -12.51
CA THR A 323 3.68 6.81 -13.02
C THR A 323 2.86 7.98 -12.50
N TYR A 324 1.85 8.40 -13.27
CA TYR A 324 1.10 9.62 -12.98
C TYR A 324 -0.39 9.33 -12.95
N GLN A 325 -1.06 9.86 -11.92
CA GLN A 325 -2.49 9.73 -11.76
C GLN A 325 -3.12 11.10 -11.53
N THR A 326 -4.15 11.44 -12.30
CA THR A 326 -4.98 12.62 -12.03
C THR A 326 -5.75 12.39 -10.74
N PHE A 327 -5.71 13.34 -9.83
CA PHE A 327 -6.42 13.29 -8.56
C PHE A 327 -7.53 14.34 -8.51
N ILE A 328 -8.77 13.89 -8.68
CA ILE A 328 -9.96 14.73 -8.60
C ILE A 328 -10.36 14.81 -7.13
N THR A 329 -9.92 15.87 -6.46
CA THR A 329 -10.01 16.00 -5.00
C THR A 329 -11.44 16.06 -4.48
N ASN A 330 -12.36 16.65 -5.25
CA ASN A 330 -13.76 16.84 -4.84
C ASN A 330 -14.51 15.50 -4.66
N ASN A 331 -14.17 14.49 -5.44
CA ASN A 331 -14.79 13.16 -5.39
C ASN A 331 -13.83 12.04 -4.99
N SER A 332 -12.67 12.36 -4.44
CA SER A 332 -11.62 11.38 -4.05
C SER A 332 -11.14 10.46 -5.19
N ARG A 333 -11.46 10.78 -6.44
CA ARG A 333 -11.19 9.89 -7.57
C ARG A 333 -9.75 10.03 -8.04
N VAL A 334 -9.11 8.88 -8.24
CA VAL A 334 -7.77 8.77 -8.82
C VAL A 334 -7.90 8.01 -10.14
N VAL A 335 -7.40 8.62 -11.21
CA VAL A 335 -7.47 8.07 -12.58
C VAL A 335 -6.07 8.10 -13.18
N GLU A 336 -5.64 7.05 -13.82
CA GLU A 336 -4.33 7.03 -14.47
C GLU A 336 -4.26 8.06 -15.61
N CYS A 337 -3.17 8.82 -15.67
CA CYS A 337 -2.96 9.75 -16.77
C CYS A 337 -2.71 9.01 -18.09
N PRO A 338 -3.24 9.49 -19.22
CA PRO A 338 -2.89 8.97 -20.54
C PRO A 338 -1.38 8.99 -20.79
N GLU A 339 -0.89 8.05 -21.61
CA GLU A 339 0.54 7.88 -21.88
C GLU A 339 1.20 9.15 -22.44
N GLU A 340 0.51 9.86 -23.35
CA GLU A 340 1.00 11.13 -23.92
C GLU A 340 1.20 12.24 -22.86
N ILE A 341 0.29 12.29 -21.86
CA ILE A 341 0.39 13.24 -20.76
C ILE A 341 1.54 12.84 -19.83
N SER A 342 1.69 11.56 -19.56
CA SER A 342 2.78 11.00 -18.74
C SER A 342 4.14 11.30 -19.35
N GLU A 343 4.31 11.10 -20.66
CA GLU A 343 5.54 11.45 -21.39
C GLU A 343 5.85 12.97 -21.34
N ARG A 344 4.80 13.81 -21.39
CA ARG A 344 4.97 15.26 -21.23
C ARG A 344 5.52 15.59 -19.84
N PHE A 345 5.00 14.95 -18.80
CA PHE A 345 5.46 15.16 -17.43
C PHE A 345 6.89 14.68 -17.22
N ASP A 346 7.25 13.51 -17.77
CA ASP A 346 8.62 13.02 -17.74
C ASP A 346 9.60 14.03 -18.36
N ARG A 347 9.26 14.59 -19.51
CA ARG A 347 10.09 15.65 -20.16
C ARG A 347 10.25 16.86 -19.25
N LEU A 348 9.19 17.32 -18.58
CA LEU A 348 9.28 18.46 -17.66
C LEU A 348 10.15 18.17 -16.42
N ILE A 349 10.14 16.93 -15.91
CA ILE A 349 10.86 16.55 -14.70
C ILE A 349 12.34 16.28 -14.98
N TYR A 350 12.65 15.59 -16.08
CA TYR A 350 14.02 15.16 -16.40
C TYR A 350 14.79 16.11 -17.31
N SER A 351 14.13 17.15 -17.90
CA SER A 351 14.80 18.19 -18.69
C SER A 351 15.18 19.42 -17.86
N SER A 352 14.75 19.51 -16.62
CA SER A 352 15.06 20.57 -15.65
C SER A 352 16.19 20.12 -14.72
#